data_6077de0f9ae47707098ecbffe6fea508
#
_entry.id   6077de0f9ae47707098ecbffe6fea508
#
_cell.length_a   1.000
_cell.length_b   1.000
_cell.length_c   1.000
_cell.angle_alpha   90.00
_cell.angle_beta   90.00
_cell.angle_gamma   90.00
#
_symmetry.space_group_name_H-M   'P 1'
#
loop_
_entity.id
_entity.type
_entity.pdbx_description
1 polymer ?
#
loop_
_entity_poly.entity_id
_entity_poly.type
_entity_poly.pdbx_seq_one_letter_code
_entity_poly.pdbx_strand_id
1 'polypeptide(L)'
;MEWQVFLGTLASNEAALLQCTDESKCRLRSFRIASRLTSHIRHRHKYLDTPVSPKKAFVFSSQGGLAGRCANSLAEFITLVSACSSEVLKNHMRRHDFSRWIRDVFRDIPLASQVHEMEMRYHLMRDSEIKVSLKKLIWDRYMPIT
;
A
#
# COMPACT_ATOMS: atom_id res chain seq x y z
N MET A 1 -1.32 -21.96 27.94
CA MET A 1 -0.57 -20.96 27.12
C MET A 1 -1.32 -19.65 27.22
N GLU A 2 -0.64 -18.63 27.70
CA GLU A 2 -1.26 -17.31 27.79
C GLU A 2 -1.27 -16.68 26.39
N TRP A 3 -2.44 -16.45 25.88
CA TRP A 3 -2.68 -15.90 24.54
C TRP A 3 -1.97 -14.55 24.31
N GLN A 4 -1.87 -13.76 25.36
CA GLN A 4 -1.20 -12.45 25.31
C GLN A 4 0.29 -12.58 24.99
N VAL A 5 0.97 -13.61 25.56
CA VAL A 5 2.38 -13.88 25.29
C VAL A 5 2.58 -14.31 23.84
N PHE A 6 1.68 -15.19 23.34
CA PHE A 6 1.75 -15.63 21.94
C PHE A 6 1.53 -14.48 20.96
N LEU A 7 0.52 -13.65 21.17
CA LEU A 7 0.26 -12.50 20.30
C LEU A 7 1.40 -11.49 20.33
N GLY A 8 2.08 -11.35 21.46
CA GLY A 8 3.27 -10.51 21.58
C GLY A 8 4.51 -11.04 20.85
N THR A 9 4.52 -12.33 20.46
CA THR A 9 5.63 -12.93 19.68
C THR A 9 5.44 -12.85 18.18
N LEU A 10 4.25 -12.43 17.69
CA LEU A 10 3.99 -12.30 16.26
C LEU A 10 4.79 -11.15 15.66
N ALA A 11 5.43 -11.40 14.52
CA ALA A 11 6.04 -10.35 13.74
C ALA A 11 4.96 -9.45 13.09
N SER A 12 5.33 -8.25 12.68
CA SER A 12 4.41 -7.26 12.10
C SER A 12 3.64 -7.75 10.87
N ASN A 13 4.15 -8.77 10.19
CA ASN A 13 3.56 -9.40 9.01
C ASN A 13 2.96 -10.78 9.30
N GLU A 14 2.84 -11.16 10.55
CA GLU A 14 2.24 -12.43 10.97
C GLU A 14 0.85 -12.20 11.53
N ALA A 15 -0.05 -13.12 11.24
CA ALA A 15 -1.38 -13.19 11.79
C ALA A 15 -1.62 -14.57 12.38
N ALA A 16 -2.43 -14.62 13.42
CA ALA A 16 -2.84 -15.88 14.03
C ALA A 16 -4.35 -16.07 13.89
N LEU A 17 -4.75 -17.27 13.58
CA LEU A 17 -6.13 -17.71 13.55
C LEU A 17 -6.35 -18.77 14.62
N LEU A 18 -7.28 -18.49 15.51
CA LEU A 18 -7.77 -19.46 16.47
C LEU A 18 -9.01 -20.13 15.90
N GLN A 19 -8.91 -21.41 15.61
CA GLN A 19 -10.02 -22.22 15.15
C GLN A 19 -10.43 -23.17 16.28
N CYS A 20 -11.60 -22.97 16.82
CA CYS A 20 -12.20 -23.84 17.84
C CYS A 20 -13.31 -24.67 17.21
N THR A 21 -13.19 -25.98 17.32
CA THR A 21 -14.22 -26.96 16.91
C THR A 21 -15.15 -27.33 18.06
N ASP A 22 -14.68 -27.09 19.28
CA ASP A 22 -15.41 -27.36 20.52
C ASP A 22 -14.75 -26.53 21.64
N GLU A 23 -15.43 -26.31 22.76
CA GLU A 23 -14.90 -25.51 23.89
C GLU A 23 -13.53 -26.00 24.42
N SER A 24 -13.23 -27.28 24.19
CA SER A 24 -11.97 -27.91 24.63
C SER A 24 -10.95 -28.14 23.52
N LYS A 25 -11.30 -27.92 22.24
CA LYS A 25 -10.44 -28.22 21.09
C LYS A 25 -10.24 -26.99 20.21
N CYS A 26 -9.31 -26.17 20.63
CA CYS A 26 -8.88 -25.02 19.84
C CYS A 26 -7.51 -25.28 19.20
N ARG A 27 -7.39 -24.96 17.91
CA ARG A 27 -6.11 -24.98 17.18
C ARG A 27 -5.71 -23.58 16.83
N LEU A 28 -4.45 -23.26 17.13
CA LEU A 28 -3.84 -22.03 16.73
C LEU A 28 -3.02 -22.27 15.47
N ARG A 29 -3.23 -21.43 14.47
CA ARG A 29 -2.42 -21.40 13.26
C ARG A 29 -1.89 -20.00 13.07
N SER A 30 -0.58 -19.88 12.88
CA SER A 30 0.03 -18.64 12.44
C SER A 30 0.36 -18.73 10.95
N PHE A 31 0.24 -17.61 10.26
CA PHE A 31 0.62 -17.47 8.86
C PHE A 31 1.21 -16.08 8.62
N ARG A 32 2.11 -16.03 7.68
CA ARG A 32 2.69 -14.76 7.26
C ARG A 32 1.89 -14.18 6.11
N ILE A 33 1.64 -12.90 6.20
CA ILE A 33 1.11 -12.12 5.08
C ILE A 33 2.29 -11.86 4.16
N ALA A 34 2.37 -12.60 3.07
CA ALA A 34 3.43 -12.42 2.09
C ALA A 34 3.17 -11.14 1.28
N SER A 35 4.20 -10.32 1.14
CA SER A 35 4.20 -9.25 0.16
C SER A 35 4.11 -9.85 -1.25
N ARG A 36 3.42 -9.15 -2.15
CA ARG A 36 3.37 -9.53 -3.57
C ARG A 36 4.75 -9.48 -4.25
N LEU A 37 5.72 -8.84 -3.62
CA LEU A 37 7.07 -8.70 -4.14
C LEU A 37 7.82 -10.04 -4.13
N THR A 38 8.37 -10.38 -5.28
CA THR A 38 9.35 -11.47 -5.38
C THR A 38 10.68 -11.02 -4.79
N SER A 39 11.43 -11.97 -4.21
CA SER A 39 12.82 -11.76 -3.80
C SER A 39 13.77 -11.54 -5.01
N HIS A 40 13.35 -11.93 -6.21
CA HIS A 40 14.15 -11.75 -7.43
C HIS A 40 14.04 -10.34 -7.98
N ILE A 41 15.12 -9.58 -7.92
CA ILE A 41 15.24 -8.21 -8.43
C ILE A 41 14.80 -8.11 -9.91
N ARG A 42 15.11 -9.12 -10.72
CA ARG A 42 14.75 -9.17 -12.15
C ARG A 42 13.25 -9.06 -12.44
N HIS A 43 12.41 -9.39 -11.47
CA HIS A 43 10.96 -9.41 -11.65
C HIS A 43 10.24 -8.26 -10.96
N ARG A 44 10.94 -7.44 -10.17
CA ARG A 44 10.30 -6.34 -9.42
C ARG A 44 9.68 -5.29 -10.34
N HIS A 45 10.36 -4.90 -11.41
CA HIS A 45 9.84 -3.91 -12.35
C HIS A 45 8.52 -4.34 -13.01
N LYS A 46 8.29 -5.65 -13.17
CA LYS A 46 7.02 -6.16 -13.72
C LYS A 46 5.83 -5.79 -12.86
N TYR A 47 6.01 -5.69 -11.54
CA TYR A 47 4.92 -5.31 -10.65
C TYR A 47 4.55 -3.84 -10.76
N LEU A 48 5.46 -3.00 -11.23
CA LEU A 48 5.19 -1.59 -11.50
C LEU A 48 4.16 -1.43 -12.63
N ASP A 49 4.30 -2.23 -13.69
CA ASP A 49 3.46 -2.16 -14.89
C ASP A 49 2.31 -3.19 -14.91
N THR A 50 2.31 -4.16 -13.99
CA THR A 50 1.27 -5.18 -13.96
C THR A 50 -0.08 -4.56 -13.61
N PRO A 51 -1.08 -4.65 -14.51
CA PRO A 51 -2.37 -4.09 -14.25
C PRO A 51 -3.12 -4.89 -13.17
N VAL A 52 -3.85 -4.17 -12.34
CA VAL A 52 -4.81 -4.75 -11.42
C VAL A 52 -6.19 -4.83 -12.09
N SER A 53 -7.09 -5.64 -11.53
CA SER A 53 -8.46 -5.69 -12.06
C SER A 53 -9.14 -4.31 -11.93
N PRO A 54 -10.07 -3.95 -12.83
CA PRO A 54 -10.76 -2.65 -12.79
C PRO A 54 -11.42 -2.35 -11.43
N LYS A 55 -11.89 -3.38 -10.73
CA LYS A 55 -12.48 -3.26 -9.39
C LYS A 55 -11.49 -2.85 -8.31
N LYS A 56 -10.19 -3.04 -8.55
CA LYS A 56 -9.09 -2.74 -7.64
C LYS A 56 -8.27 -1.52 -8.07
N ALA A 57 -8.65 -0.88 -9.17
CA ALA A 57 -8.01 0.32 -9.64
C ALA A 57 -8.13 1.46 -8.63
N PHE A 58 -7.11 2.31 -8.56
CA PHE A 58 -7.19 3.54 -7.76
C PHE A 58 -8.00 4.59 -8.51
N VAL A 59 -9.06 5.08 -7.91
CA VAL A 59 -9.91 6.10 -8.50
C VAL A 59 -9.54 7.47 -7.93
N PHE A 60 -9.11 8.38 -8.81
CA PHE A 60 -8.89 9.78 -8.45
C PHE A 60 -10.23 10.51 -8.42
N SER A 61 -10.72 10.76 -7.20
CA SER A 61 -11.94 11.53 -7.01
C SER A 61 -11.62 13.02 -7.02
N SER A 62 -12.26 13.78 -7.90
CA SER A 62 -12.18 15.22 -7.86
C SER A 62 -13.50 15.87 -8.22
N GLN A 63 -13.69 17.07 -7.69
CA GLN A 63 -14.73 17.99 -8.15
C GLN A 63 -14.29 18.80 -9.38
N GLY A 64 -13.21 18.40 -10.06
CA GLY A 64 -12.71 19.13 -11.23
C GLY A 64 -11.63 18.39 -12.01
N GLY A 65 -11.79 18.24 -13.29
CA GLY A 65 -10.76 17.95 -14.30
C GLY A 65 -10.22 16.53 -14.41
N LEU A 66 -10.02 15.80 -13.31
CA LEU A 66 -9.55 14.41 -13.29
C LEU A 66 -10.60 13.44 -12.75
N ALA A 67 -11.84 13.88 -12.60
CA ALA A 67 -12.95 13.05 -12.12
C ALA A 67 -13.09 11.77 -12.94
N GLY A 68 -12.95 10.62 -12.28
CA GLY A 68 -13.10 9.31 -12.89
C GLY A 68 -11.86 8.72 -13.55
N ARG A 69 -10.70 9.36 -13.48
CA ARG A 69 -9.45 8.71 -13.91
C ARG A 69 -9.04 7.65 -12.92
N CYS A 70 -8.73 6.46 -13.45
CA CYS A 70 -8.33 5.31 -12.68
C CYS A 70 -6.90 4.91 -13.00
N ALA A 71 -6.13 4.59 -11.97
CA ALA A 71 -4.83 3.95 -12.12
C ALA A 71 -4.99 2.43 -11.96
N ASN A 72 -4.66 1.69 -13.01
CA ASN A 72 -4.71 0.24 -13.00
C ASN A 72 -3.36 -0.40 -12.63
N SER A 73 -2.31 0.39 -12.56
CA SER A 73 -0.97 -0.04 -12.15
C SER A 73 -0.29 1.01 -11.31
N LEU A 74 0.81 0.65 -10.65
CA LEU A 74 1.63 1.62 -9.92
C LEU A 74 2.26 2.66 -10.84
N ALA A 75 2.64 2.28 -12.07
CA ALA A 75 3.17 3.22 -13.06
C ALA A 75 2.13 4.26 -13.47
N GLU A 76 0.89 3.85 -13.76
CA GLU A 76 -0.22 4.77 -14.03
C GLU A 76 -0.54 5.65 -12.82
N PHE A 77 -0.50 5.07 -11.62
CA PHE A 77 -0.70 5.82 -10.38
C PHE A 77 0.31 6.98 -10.24
N ILE A 78 1.60 6.70 -10.43
CA ILE A 78 2.65 7.73 -10.39
C ILE A 78 2.38 8.84 -11.42
N THR A 79 1.98 8.46 -12.63
CA THR A 79 1.67 9.40 -13.70
C THR A 79 0.48 10.29 -13.33
N LEU A 80 -0.60 9.72 -12.83
CA LEU A 80 -1.79 10.46 -12.44
C LEU A 80 -1.58 11.33 -11.21
N VAL A 81 -0.81 10.86 -10.22
CA VAL A 81 -0.42 11.68 -9.05
C VAL A 81 0.38 12.90 -9.52
N SER A 82 1.31 12.73 -10.45
CA SER A 82 2.10 13.83 -10.98
C SER A 82 1.25 14.90 -11.69
N ALA A 83 0.17 14.46 -12.33
CA ALA A 83 -0.74 15.32 -13.10
C ALA A 83 -1.91 15.87 -12.28
N CYS A 84 -2.21 15.34 -11.09
CA CYS A 84 -3.36 15.76 -10.31
C CYS A 84 -3.20 17.16 -9.71
N SER A 85 -4.33 17.82 -9.45
CA SER A 85 -4.35 19.11 -8.77
C SER A 85 -3.95 18.98 -7.29
N SER A 86 -3.54 20.11 -6.71
CA SER A 86 -3.24 20.22 -5.28
C SER A 86 -4.40 19.76 -4.40
N GLU A 87 -5.61 20.15 -4.75
CA GLU A 87 -6.81 19.80 -4.01
C GLU A 87 -7.07 18.28 -4.00
N VAL A 88 -6.99 17.63 -5.17
CA VAL A 88 -7.16 16.18 -5.30
C VAL A 88 -6.09 15.45 -4.49
N LEU A 89 -4.83 15.88 -4.63
CA LEU A 89 -3.71 15.30 -3.90
C LEU A 89 -3.95 15.36 -2.38
N LYS A 90 -4.25 16.53 -1.85
CA LYS A 90 -4.46 16.76 -0.41
C LYS A 90 -5.67 16.01 0.12
N ASN A 91 -6.73 15.91 -0.66
CA ASN A 91 -7.92 15.16 -0.26
C ASN A 91 -7.63 13.66 -0.10
N HIS A 92 -6.85 13.07 -1.01
CA HIS A 92 -6.43 11.68 -0.89
C HIS A 92 -5.43 11.47 0.25
N MET A 93 -4.45 12.38 0.41
CA MET A 93 -3.50 12.33 1.53
C MET A 93 -4.20 12.37 2.88
N ARG A 94 -5.15 13.28 3.06
CA ARG A 94 -5.92 13.42 4.31
C ARG A 94 -6.71 12.17 4.68
N ARG A 95 -7.23 11.44 3.69
CA ARG A 95 -8.00 10.21 3.90
C ARG A 95 -7.15 8.94 3.96
N HIS A 96 -5.83 9.06 3.78
CA HIS A 96 -4.90 7.92 3.70
C HIS A 96 -5.27 6.92 2.60
N ASP A 97 -5.78 7.43 1.48
CA ASP A 97 -6.26 6.59 0.39
C ASP A 97 -5.10 5.87 -0.33
N PHE A 98 -3.93 6.50 -0.45
CA PHE A 98 -2.79 5.94 -1.16
C PHE A 98 -2.17 4.76 -0.42
N SER A 99 -1.87 4.92 0.86
CA SER A 99 -1.31 3.84 1.67
C SER A 99 -2.29 2.67 1.79
N ARG A 100 -3.57 2.97 1.94
CA ARG A 100 -4.63 1.95 2.00
C ARG A 100 -4.70 1.14 0.72
N TRP A 101 -4.71 1.80 -0.44
CA TRP A 101 -4.74 1.11 -1.73
C TRP A 101 -3.50 0.23 -1.96
N ILE A 102 -2.31 0.74 -1.66
CA ILE A 102 -1.06 -0.02 -1.78
C ILE A 102 -1.10 -1.25 -0.88
N ARG A 103 -1.56 -1.10 0.37
CA ARG A 103 -1.69 -2.21 1.32
C ARG A 103 -2.70 -3.26 0.85
N ASP A 104 -3.88 -2.82 0.46
CA ASP A 104 -5.02 -3.72 0.21
C ASP A 104 -4.92 -4.41 -1.15
N VAL A 105 -4.39 -3.73 -2.16
CA VAL A 105 -4.30 -4.24 -3.53
C VAL A 105 -2.98 -4.96 -3.80
N PHE A 106 -1.86 -4.35 -3.41
CA PHE A 106 -0.52 -4.91 -3.68
C PHE A 106 0.03 -5.75 -2.54
N ARG A 107 -0.54 -5.65 -1.35
CA ARG A 107 -0.03 -6.32 -0.15
C ARG A 107 1.42 -5.96 0.18
N ASP A 108 1.86 -4.81 -0.26
CA ASP A 108 3.19 -4.28 0.03
C ASP A 108 3.14 -3.45 1.32
N ILE A 109 3.22 -4.15 2.44
CA ILE A 109 3.11 -3.53 3.77
C ILE A 109 4.24 -2.52 4.02
N PRO A 110 5.53 -2.82 3.70
CA PRO A 110 6.61 -1.84 3.90
C PRO A 110 6.38 -0.55 3.11
N LEU A 111 6.00 -0.63 1.84
CA LEU A 111 5.71 0.56 1.03
C LEU A 111 4.49 1.30 1.57
N ALA A 112 3.42 0.58 1.88
CA ALA A 112 2.21 1.19 2.44
C ALA A 112 2.51 1.94 3.75
N SER A 113 3.37 1.42 4.61
CA SER A 113 3.77 2.09 5.86
C SER A 113 4.54 3.38 5.59
N GLN A 114 5.47 3.37 4.65
CA GLN A 114 6.23 4.57 4.26
C GLN A 114 5.33 5.66 3.66
N VAL A 115 4.39 5.26 2.81
CA VAL A 115 3.40 6.18 2.25
C VAL A 115 2.48 6.72 3.34
N HIS A 116 2.06 5.89 4.28
CA HIS A 116 1.24 6.31 5.41
C HIS A 116 1.95 7.36 6.29
N GLU A 117 3.22 7.16 6.58
CA GLU A 117 4.02 8.17 7.31
C GLU A 117 4.07 9.51 6.59
N MET A 118 4.16 9.48 5.26
CA MET A 118 4.12 10.70 4.46
C MET A 118 2.73 11.34 4.48
N GLU A 119 1.65 10.54 4.41
CA GLU A 119 0.28 11.01 4.55
C GLU A 119 0.03 11.68 5.91
N MET A 120 0.64 11.18 6.97
CA MET A 120 0.55 11.81 8.29
C MET A 120 1.23 13.18 8.36
N ARG A 121 2.20 13.43 7.50
CA ARG A 121 3.02 14.66 7.48
C ARG A 121 2.75 15.56 6.30
N TYR A 122 1.77 15.28 5.45
CA TYR A 122 1.56 16.01 4.19
C TYR A 122 1.38 17.52 4.38
N HIS A 123 0.81 17.95 5.50
CA HIS A 123 0.60 19.36 5.82
C HIS A 123 1.90 20.14 6.07
N LEU A 124 3.02 19.44 6.29
CA LEU A 124 4.36 20.02 6.45
C LEU A 124 5.14 20.04 5.13
N MET A 125 4.57 19.51 4.06
CA MET A 125 5.24 19.34 2.77
C MET A 125 4.56 20.19 1.69
N ARG A 126 5.35 20.61 0.70
CA ARG A 126 4.80 21.21 -0.52
C ARG A 126 4.23 20.13 -1.43
N ASP A 127 3.25 20.46 -2.25
CA ASP A 127 2.63 19.51 -3.17
C ASP A 127 3.64 18.87 -4.14
N SER A 128 4.59 19.66 -4.63
CA SER A 128 5.68 19.16 -5.47
C SER A 128 6.57 18.16 -4.75
N GLU A 129 6.85 18.38 -3.47
CA GLU A 129 7.64 17.47 -2.64
C GLU A 129 6.89 16.15 -2.39
N ILE A 130 5.59 16.24 -2.14
CA ILE A 130 4.73 15.05 -1.97
C ILE A 130 4.76 14.19 -3.23
N LYS A 131 4.55 14.81 -4.40
CA LYS A 131 4.55 14.09 -5.68
C LYS A 131 5.89 13.42 -5.99
N VAL A 132 6.99 14.14 -5.78
CA VAL A 132 8.34 13.61 -5.98
C VAL A 132 8.64 12.49 -4.98
N SER A 133 8.28 12.66 -3.73
CA SER A 133 8.52 11.66 -2.68
C SER A 133 7.72 10.39 -2.91
N LEU A 134 6.44 10.49 -3.29
CA LEU A 134 5.62 9.33 -3.67
C LEU A 134 6.23 8.55 -4.83
N LYS A 135 6.59 9.26 -5.89
CA LYS A 135 7.26 8.66 -7.04
C LYS A 135 8.55 7.95 -6.63
N LYS A 136 9.37 8.61 -5.81
CA LYS A 136 10.63 8.06 -5.35
C LYS A 136 10.44 6.81 -4.50
N LEU A 137 9.52 6.82 -3.53
CA LEU A 137 9.22 5.66 -2.69
C LEU A 137 8.82 4.44 -3.50
N ILE A 138 7.92 4.62 -4.47
CA ILE A 138 7.46 3.53 -5.33
C ILE A 138 8.58 3.07 -6.25
N TRP A 139 9.30 4.01 -6.84
CA TRP A 139 10.40 3.71 -7.77
C TRP A 139 11.53 2.95 -7.08
N ASP A 140 12.02 3.43 -5.94
CA ASP A 140 13.09 2.79 -5.17
C ASP A 140 12.70 1.38 -4.71
N ARG A 141 11.41 1.17 -4.44
CA ARG A 141 10.89 -0.13 -4.03
C ARG A 141 10.86 -1.15 -5.15
N TYR A 142 10.47 -0.73 -6.35
CA TYR A 142 10.27 -1.63 -7.49
C TYR A 142 11.40 -1.59 -8.53
N MET A 143 12.17 -0.52 -8.55
CA MET A 143 13.32 -0.31 -9.43
C MET A 143 14.59 0.01 -8.62
N PRO A 144 15.02 -0.87 -7.72
CA PRO A 144 16.22 -0.61 -6.95
C PRO A 144 17.42 -0.47 -7.89
N ILE A 145 18.19 0.58 -7.68
CA ILE A 145 19.48 0.77 -8.35
C ILE A 145 20.39 -0.33 -7.82
N THR A 146 20.84 -1.17 -8.70
CA THR A 146 21.88 -2.16 -8.41
C THR A 146 23.24 -1.48 -8.31
#